data_a7559e59c972a153c1f2b9b700d88aa0
#
_entry.id   a7559e59c972a153c1f2b9b700d88aa0
#
_cell.length_a   1.000
_cell.length_b   1.000
_cell.length_c   1.000
_cell.angle_alpha   90.00
_cell.angle_beta   90.00
_cell.angle_gamma   90.00
#
_symmetry.space_group_name_H-M   'P 1'
#
loop_
_entity.id
_entity.type
_entity.pdbx_description
1 polymer ?
#
loop_
_entity_poly.entity_id
_entity_poly.type
_entity_poly.pdbx_seq_one_letter_code
_entity_poly.pdbx_strand_id
1 'polypeptide(L)'
;MATKAKILKDAENRHLIAVVADEDTVTGYLLTGIGERNHKGETNFIIVDDSTPSKSVEEAFEKLINRQDIALILVAQKIADSMVRHLISGHTKMLPVILEIPSKDKQYLPQNDPELIKAAKQLYGADRAIPMLAKEFVEGEEIDR
;
A
#
# COMPACT_ATOMS: atom_id res chain seq x y z
N MET A 1 -24.09 1.07 -6.72
CA MET A 1 -23.16 -0.01 -7.15
C MET A 1 -22.61 0.34 -8.54
N ALA A 2 -21.30 0.43 -8.69
CA ALA A 2 -20.71 0.63 -10.02
C ALA A 2 -20.90 -0.65 -10.85
N THR A 3 -21.40 -0.50 -12.09
CA THR A 3 -21.62 -1.63 -12.98
C THR A 3 -20.26 -2.25 -13.37
N LYS A 4 -20.19 -3.59 -13.45
CA LYS A 4 -18.97 -4.35 -13.82
C LYS A 4 -18.26 -3.77 -15.07
N ALA A 5 -19.04 -3.30 -16.05
CA ALA A 5 -18.54 -2.63 -17.24
C ALA A 5 -17.82 -1.29 -16.95
N LYS A 6 -18.26 -0.50 -15.97
CA LYS A 6 -17.62 0.75 -15.58
C LYS A 6 -16.28 0.49 -14.89
N ILE A 7 -16.22 -0.54 -14.04
CA ILE A 7 -14.99 -0.97 -13.35
C ILE A 7 -13.94 -1.43 -14.36
N LEU A 8 -14.34 -2.22 -15.37
CA LEU A 8 -13.45 -2.69 -16.43
C LEU A 8 -12.90 -1.52 -17.25
N LYS A 9 -13.75 -0.54 -17.59
CA LYS A 9 -13.34 0.65 -18.36
C LYS A 9 -12.41 1.57 -17.57
N ASP A 10 -12.62 1.70 -16.25
CA ASP A 10 -11.71 2.44 -15.37
C ASP A 10 -10.37 1.70 -15.22
N ALA A 11 -10.35 0.36 -15.27
CA ALA A 11 -9.13 -0.44 -15.19
C ALA A 11 -8.28 -0.35 -16.48
N GLU A 12 -8.91 -0.20 -17.66
CA GLU A 12 -8.19 -0.09 -18.94
C GLU A 12 -7.24 1.11 -19.03
N ASN A 13 -7.50 2.18 -18.30
CA ASN A 13 -6.69 3.41 -18.30
C ASN A 13 -5.69 3.48 -17.12
N ARG A 14 -5.64 2.46 -16.26
CA ARG A 14 -4.77 2.45 -15.08
C ARG A 14 -3.61 1.50 -15.31
N HIS A 15 -2.42 2.05 -15.50
CA HIS A 15 -1.22 1.28 -15.84
C HIS A 15 -0.06 1.52 -14.88
N LEU A 16 -0.13 2.57 -14.04
CA LEU A 16 0.97 2.96 -13.20
C LEU A 16 0.91 2.31 -11.82
N ILE A 17 2.09 2.01 -11.30
CA ILE A 17 2.31 1.61 -9.92
C ILE A 17 2.93 2.79 -9.20
N ALA A 18 2.33 3.23 -8.11
CA ALA A 18 2.90 4.27 -7.25
C ALA A 18 3.63 3.64 -6.07
N VAL A 19 4.66 4.35 -5.57
CA VAL A 19 5.46 3.92 -4.42
C VAL A 19 5.55 5.03 -3.39
N VAL A 20 5.32 4.69 -2.12
CA VAL A 20 5.45 5.60 -0.98
C VAL A 20 6.32 4.93 0.06
N ALA A 21 7.58 5.32 0.13
CA ALA A 21 8.58 4.68 0.98
C ALA A 21 9.74 5.63 1.29
N ASP A 22 10.72 5.12 2.03
CA ASP A 22 12.00 5.78 2.24
C ASP A 22 12.81 5.87 0.94
N GLU A 23 13.83 6.73 0.91
CA GLU A 23 14.62 7.03 -0.28
C GLU A 23 15.27 5.79 -0.90
N ASP A 24 15.84 4.91 -0.08
CA ASP A 24 16.53 3.70 -0.56
C ASP A 24 15.53 2.75 -1.25
N THR A 25 14.36 2.54 -0.63
CA THR A 25 13.29 1.70 -1.16
C THR A 25 12.72 2.27 -2.46
N VAL A 26 12.43 3.57 -2.49
CA VAL A 26 11.94 4.24 -3.72
C VAL A 26 12.97 4.13 -4.82
N THR A 27 14.25 4.39 -4.53
CA THR A 27 15.34 4.25 -5.51
C THR A 27 15.42 2.83 -6.08
N GLY A 28 15.28 1.81 -5.24
CA GLY A 28 15.22 0.42 -5.68
C GLY A 28 14.07 0.18 -6.68
N TYR A 29 12.88 0.68 -6.39
CA TYR A 29 11.74 0.56 -7.31
C TYR A 29 11.94 1.34 -8.61
N LEU A 30 12.50 2.55 -8.56
CA LEU A 30 12.84 3.32 -9.77
C LEU A 30 13.81 2.58 -10.68
N LEU A 31 14.78 1.86 -10.13
CA LEU A 31 15.70 1.02 -10.90
C LEU A 31 15.01 -0.14 -11.61
N THR A 32 13.89 -0.63 -11.09
CA THR A 32 13.07 -1.66 -11.75
C THR A 32 12.15 -1.11 -12.84
N GLY A 33 12.09 0.22 -12.99
CA GLY A 33 11.18 0.90 -13.91
C GLY A 33 9.81 1.23 -13.30
N ILE A 34 9.62 1.00 -11.99
CA ILE A 34 8.43 1.43 -11.26
C ILE A 34 8.68 2.85 -10.76
N GLY A 35 7.85 3.77 -11.20
CA GLY A 35 7.97 5.18 -10.88
C GLY A 35 8.37 6.00 -12.11
N GLU A 36 7.62 7.05 -12.35
CA GLU A 36 7.88 7.95 -13.46
C GLU A 36 7.59 9.40 -13.04
N ARG A 37 8.06 10.31 -13.86
CA ARG A 37 7.67 11.71 -13.84
C ARG A 37 7.05 12.05 -15.18
N ASN A 38 5.76 12.42 -15.17
CA ASN A 38 5.05 12.77 -16.39
C ASN A 38 5.47 14.15 -16.91
N HIS A 39 4.98 14.50 -18.12
CA HIS A 39 5.29 15.80 -18.75
C HIS A 39 4.72 17.01 -18.01
N LYS A 40 3.82 16.81 -17.06
CA LYS A 40 3.30 17.84 -16.16
C LYS A 40 4.16 18.02 -14.91
N GLY A 41 5.20 17.21 -14.76
CA GLY A 41 6.09 17.21 -13.61
C GLY A 41 5.56 16.43 -12.40
N GLU A 42 4.40 15.77 -12.52
CA GLU A 42 3.83 14.94 -11.45
C GLU A 42 4.55 13.59 -11.39
N THR A 43 4.88 13.17 -10.19
CA THR A 43 5.51 11.87 -9.92
C THR A 43 4.47 10.88 -9.41
N ASN A 44 4.68 9.58 -9.61
CA ASN A 44 3.94 8.51 -8.98
C ASN A 44 4.75 7.84 -7.86
N PHE A 45 5.72 8.55 -7.30
CA PHE A 45 6.45 8.11 -6.10
C PHE A 45 6.56 9.25 -5.10
N ILE A 46 6.59 8.92 -3.83
CA ILE A 46 6.76 9.84 -2.70
C ILE A 46 7.88 9.30 -1.83
N ILE A 47 8.91 10.12 -1.64
CA ILE A 47 9.99 9.84 -0.71
C ILE A 47 9.60 10.44 0.64
N VAL A 48 9.64 9.61 1.67
CA VAL A 48 9.33 10.00 3.05
C VAL A 48 10.55 9.75 3.91
N ASP A 49 11.06 10.79 4.51
CA ASP A 49 12.14 10.75 5.49
C ASP A 49 11.64 11.18 6.88
N ASP A 50 12.49 11.06 7.89
CA ASP A 50 12.15 11.39 9.28
C ASP A 50 11.84 12.90 9.48
N SER A 51 12.24 13.76 8.53
CA SER A 51 11.98 15.20 8.55
C SER A 51 10.72 15.59 7.78
N THR A 52 10.12 14.67 7.01
CA THR A 52 8.95 14.94 6.17
C THR A 52 7.69 15.14 7.04
N PRO A 53 7.02 16.31 6.95
CA PRO A 53 5.81 16.55 7.72
C PRO A 53 4.70 15.57 7.33
N SER A 54 4.05 14.94 8.32
CA SER A 54 2.95 13.99 8.12
C SER A 54 1.85 14.55 7.19
N LYS A 55 1.48 15.80 7.39
CA LYS A 55 0.47 16.47 6.58
C LYS A 55 0.83 16.53 5.09
N SER A 56 2.09 16.76 4.76
CA SER A 56 2.56 16.77 3.37
C SER A 56 2.46 15.39 2.73
N VAL A 57 2.75 14.34 3.51
CA VAL A 57 2.62 12.94 3.07
C VAL A 57 1.16 12.58 2.84
N GLU A 58 0.27 12.97 3.76
CA GLU A 58 -1.17 12.77 3.64
C GLU A 58 -1.74 13.42 2.37
N GLU A 59 -1.43 14.70 2.14
CA GLU A 59 -1.88 15.43 0.95
C GLU A 59 -1.36 14.81 -0.35
N ALA A 60 -0.10 14.37 -0.36
CA ALA A 60 0.50 13.71 -1.51
C ALA A 60 -0.13 12.32 -1.74
N PHE A 61 -0.39 11.56 -0.68
CA PHE A 61 -1.04 10.26 -0.75
C PHE A 61 -2.48 10.36 -1.25
N GLU A 62 -3.25 11.35 -0.78
CA GLU A 62 -4.60 11.61 -1.29
C GLU A 62 -4.60 11.93 -2.78
N LYS A 63 -3.60 12.68 -3.27
CA LYS A 63 -3.46 12.93 -4.71
C LYS A 63 -3.25 11.63 -5.47
N LEU A 64 -2.39 10.72 -4.98
CA LEU A 64 -2.17 9.41 -5.62
C LEU A 64 -3.45 8.56 -5.66
N ILE A 65 -4.21 8.50 -4.56
CA ILE A 65 -5.50 7.78 -4.49
C ILE A 65 -6.50 8.31 -5.52
N ASN A 66 -6.50 9.60 -5.78
CA ASN A 66 -7.46 10.22 -6.68
C ASN A 66 -7.03 10.25 -8.16
N ARG A 67 -5.78 9.91 -8.46
CA ARG A 67 -5.32 9.79 -9.85
C ARG A 67 -5.98 8.60 -10.54
N GLN A 68 -6.33 8.81 -11.82
CA GLN A 68 -7.01 7.80 -12.63
C GLN A 68 -6.06 6.90 -13.44
N ASP A 69 -4.79 7.24 -13.47
CA ASP A 69 -3.74 6.48 -14.17
C ASP A 69 -3.03 5.47 -13.27
N ILE A 70 -3.23 5.53 -11.94
CA ILE A 70 -2.62 4.62 -10.98
C ILE A 70 -3.55 3.43 -10.71
N ALA A 71 -3.00 2.23 -10.87
CA ALA A 71 -3.68 0.96 -10.58
C ALA A 71 -3.36 0.43 -9.19
N LEU A 72 -2.11 0.63 -8.74
CA LEU A 72 -1.58 0.06 -7.51
C LEU A 72 -0.73 1.11 -6.78
N ILE A 73 -0.87 1.18 -5.47
CA ILE A 73 -0.03 1.99 -4.58
C ILE A 73 0.69 1.04 -3.61
N LEU A 74 2.00 1.02 -3.67
CA LEU A 74 2.85 0.34 -2.71
C LEU A 74 3.24 1.33 -1.60
N VAL A 75 2.98 1.00 -0.36
CA VAL A 75 3.30 1.88 0.78
C VAL A 75 4.07 1.10 1.84
N ALA A 76 5.20 1.65 2.30
CA ALA A 76 5.95 1.04 3.39
C ALA A 76 5.09 1.00 4.66
N GLN A 77 4.99 -0.17 5.31
CA GLN A 77 4.12 -0.36 6.48
C GLN A 77 4.43 0.63 7.60
N LYS A 78 5.70 0.99 7.82
CA LYS A 78 6.11 2.01 8.80
C LYS A 78 5.41 3.37 8.53
N ILE A 79 5.32 3.78 7.25
CA ILE A 79 4.69 5.03 6.83
C ILE A 79 3.16 4.89 6.91
N ALA A 80 2.64 3.74 6.50
CA ALA A 80 1.21 3.45 6.61
C ALA A 80 0.74 3.59 8.06
N ASP A 81 1.45 2.96 9.01
CA ASP A 81 1.10 2.97 10.44
C ASP A 81 1.17 4.37 11.04
N SER A 82 2.21 5.15 10.70
CA SER A 82 2.49 6.42 11.36
C SER A 82 1.75 7.62 10.77
N MET A 83 1.42 7.59 9.45
CA MET A 83 0.96 8.80 8.75
C MET A 83 -0.35 8.62 8.00
N VAL A 84 -0.55 7.53 7.24
CA VAL A 84 -1.66 7.43 6.29
C VAL A 84 -2.66 6.32 6.59
N ARG A 85 -2.58 5.68 7.75
CA ARG A 85 -3.47 4.56 8.15
C ARG A 85 -4.95 4.90 8.03
N HIS A 86 -5.35 6.09 8.41
CA HIS A 86 -6.74 6.56 8.33
C HIS A 86 -7.23 6.69 6.88
N LEU A 87 -6.35 7.09 5.95
CA LEU A 87 -6.68 7.20 4.52
C LEU A 87 -6.82 5.81 3.90
N ILE A 88 -5.93 4.87 4.26
CA ILE A 88 -6.00 3.47 3.81
C ILE A 88 -7.30 2.83 4.29
N SER A 89 -7.61 2.95 5.58
CA SER A 89 -8.84 2.37 6.16
C SER A 89 -10.11 3.00 5.61
N GLY A 90 -10.08 4.26 5.22
CA GLY A 90 -11.19 4.98 4.59
C GLY A 90 -11.34 4.69 3.09
N HIS A 91 -10.36 4.03 2.47
CA HIS A 91 -10.38 3.75 1.05
C HIS A 91 -11.36 2.61 0.72
N THR A 92 -12.48 2.96 0.07
CA THR A 92 -13.56 2.01 -0.29
C THR A 92 -13.64 1.75 -1.79
N LYS A 93 -12.84 2.48 -2.58
CA LYS A 93 -12.79 2.30 -4.03
C LYS A 93 -12.07 1.00 -4.38
N MET A 94 -12.46 0.36 -5.46
CA MET A 94 -11.79 -0.84 -5.95
C MET A 94 -10.38 -0.55 -6.51
N LEU A 95 -10.16 0.65 -7.05
CA LEU A 95 -8.90 1.11 -7.61
C LEU A 95 -8.61 2.56 -7.17
N PRO A 96 -7.33 2.89 -6.94
CA PRO A 96 -6.16 2.01 -6.93
C PRO A 96 -6.20 1.02 -5.77
N VAL A 97 -5.58 -0.15 -5.94
CA VAL A 97 -5.33 -1.09 -4.83
C VAL A 97 -4.18 -0.54 -3.99
N ILE A 98 -4.28 -0.62 -2.67
CA ILE A 98 -3.22 -0.20 -1.75
C ILE A 98 -2.64 -1.46 -1.12
N LEU A 99 -1.32 -1.67 -1.28
CA LEU A 99 -0.58 -2.77 -0.69
C LEU A 99 0.51 -2.26 0.23
N GLU A 100 0.59 -2.83 1.42
CA GLU A 100 1.67 -2.56 2.34
C GLU A 100 2.88 -3.42 2.00
N ILE A 101 4.06 -2.80 2.02
CA ILE A 101 5.34 -3.47 1.78
C ILE A 101 6.24 -3.36 3.01
N PRO A 102 7.18 -4.27 3.21
CA PRO A 102 8.19 -4.16 4.27
C PRO A 102 8.98 -2.85 4.14
N SER A 103 9.46 -2.34 5.25
CA SER A 103 10.45 -1.26 5.27
C SER A 103 11.82 -1.80 5.67
N LYS A 104 12.90 -1.10 5.32
CA LYS A 104 14.26 -1.52 5.64
C LYS A 104 14.52 -1.68 7.16
N ASP A 105 13.82 -0.89 7.97
CA ASP A 105 14.02 -0.82 9.42
C ASP A 105 13.05 -1.70 10.21
N LYS A 106 11.99 -2.20 9.58
CA LYS A 106 10.94 -2.93 10.27
C LYS A 106 10.39 -4.05 9.39
N GLN A 107 10.36 -5.25 9.96
CA GLN A 107 9.73 -6.39 9.33
C GLN A 107 8.24 -6.13 9.10
N TYR A 108 7.71 -6.61 8.00
CA TYR A 108 6.28 -6.58 7.71
C TYR A 108 5.51 -7.41 8.73
N LEU A 109 4.48 -6.84 9.32
CA LEU A 109 3.63 -7.50 10.29
C LEU A 109 2.21 -7.63 9.73
N PRO A 110 1.79 -8.84 9.33
CA PRO A 110 0.46 -9.10 8.76
C PRO A 110 -0.69 -8.69 9.67
N GLN A 111 -0.47 -8.77 10.97
CA GLN A 111 -1.43 -8.37 11.99
C GLN A 111 -1.71 -6.86 12.04
N ASN A 112 -0.93 -6.05 11.33
CA ASN A 112 -1.13 -4.61 11.20
C ASN A 112 -1.74 -4.23 9.84
N ASP A 113 -1.83 -5.19 8.90
CA ASP A 113 -2.40 -4.96 7.57
C ASP A 113 -3.94 -5.07 7.61
N PRO A 114 -4.69 -3.97 7.37
CA PRO A 114 -6.15 -3.98 7.45
C PRO A 114 -6.81 -4.91 6.44
N GLU A 115 -6.23 -5.07 5.25
CA GLU A 115 -6.80 -5.91 4.20
C GLU A 115 -6.63 -7.39 4.54
N LEU A 116 -5.47 -7.79 5.07
CA LEU A 116 -5.26 -9.14 5.58
C LEU A 116 -6.16 -9.44 6.78
N ILE A 117 -6.30 -8.49 7.71
CA ILE A 117 -7.22 -8.64 8.85
C ILE A 117 -8.66 -8.83 8.38
N LYS A 118 -9.12 -8.06 7.38
CA LYS A 118 -10.47 -8.23 6.82
C LYS A 118 -10.63 -9.62 6.19
N ALA A 119 -9.67 -10.05 5.37
CA ALA A 119 -9.69 -11.37 4.75
C ALA A 119 -9.68 -12.49 5.80
N ALA A 120 -8.81 -12.40 6.80
CA ALA A 120 -8.74 -13.36 7.89
C ALA A 120 -10.03 -13.41 8.73
N LYS A 121 -10.68 -12.27 8.98
CA LYS A 121 -11.98 -12.23 9.67
C LYS A 121 -13.08 -12.92 8.89
N GLN A 122 -13.05 -12.85 7.56
CA GLN A 122 -14.01 -13.56 6.71
C GLN A 122 -13.78 -15.06 6.72
N LEU A 123 -12.52 -15.51 6.76
CA LEU A 123 -12.16 -16.93 6.72
C LEU A 123 -12.25 -17.62 8.08
N TYR A 124 -11.75 -17.00 9.14
CA TYR A 124 -11.56 -17.62 10.46
C TYR A 124 -12.51 -17.06 11.53
N GLY A 125 -13.28 -16.01 11.21
CA GLY A 125 -14.09 -15.29 12.18
C GLY A 125 -13.31 -14.21 12.94
N ALA A 126 -14.04 -13.27 13.55
CA ALA A 126 -13.46 -12.08 14.19
C ALA A 126 -12.45 -12.41 15.30
N ASP A 127 -12.75 -13.43 16.11
CA ASP A 127 -11.96 -13.79 17.32
C ASP A 127 -10.66 -14.53 17.00
N ARG A 128 -10.60 -15.20 15.84
CA ARG A 128 -9.47 -16.04 15.44
C ARG A 128 -8.55 -15.41 14.40
N ALA A 129 -8.99 -14.35 13.75
CA ALA A 129 -8.28 -13.73 12.64
C ALA A 129 -6.84 -13.30 13.01
N ILE A 130 -6.68 -12.52 14.07
CA ILE A 130 -5.36 -12.02 14.49
C ILE A 130 -4.43 -13.14 14.99
N PRO A 131 -4.90 -14.05 15.89
CA PRO A 131 -4.07 -15.19 16.32
C PRO A 131 -3.61 -16.09 15.18
N MET A 132 -4.45 -16.31 14.15
CA MET A 132 -4.09 -17.16 13.01
C MET A 132 -3.05 -16.49 12.11
N LEU A 133 -3.18 -15.18 11.83
CA LEU A 133 -2.16 -14.43 11.09
C LEU A 133 -0.80 -14.44 11.79
N ALA A 134 -0.78 -14.31 13.11
CA ALA A 134 0.45 -14.35 13.89
C ALA A 134 1.10 -15.75 13.88
N LYS A 135 0.31 -16.81 13.90
CA LYS A 135 0.79 -18.20 13.92
C LYS A 135 1.40 -18.65 12.61
N GLU A 136 0.74 -18.38 11.48
CA GLU A 136 1.23 -18.76 10.15
C GLU A 136 2.60 -18.13 9.82
N PHE A 137 2.89 -16.94 10.36
CA PHE A 137 4.17 -16.28 10.12
C PHE A 137 5.31 -16.82 11.01
N VAL A 138 5.03 -17.29 12.21
CA VAL A 138 6.03 -17.89 13.10
C VAL A 138 6.40 -19.30 12.66
N GLU A 139 5.44 -20.10 12.18
CA GLU A 139 5.71 -21.47 11.70
C GLU A 139 6.46 -21.47 10.34
N GLY A 140 6.38 -20.39 9.54
CA GLY A 140 7.14 -20.24 8.30
C GLY A 140 8.64 -19.98 8.50
N GLU A 141 9.07 -19.44 9.66
CA GLU A 141 10.48 -19.21 9.97
C GLU A 141 11.22 -20.46 10.50
N GLU A 142 10.51 -21.48 10.99
CA GLU A 142 11.15 -22.73 11.49
C GLU A 142 11.51 -23.75 10.40
N ILE A 143 11.07 -23.58 9.16
CA ILE A 143 11.31 -24.53 8.07
C ILE A 143 12.67 -24.30 7.36
N ASP A 144 13.34 -23.18 7.61
CA ASP A 144 14.57 -22.79 6.88
C ASP A 144 15.85 -22.80 7.77
N ARG A 145 15.90 -23.70 8.77
CA ARG A 145 17.10 -23.95 9.58
C ARG A 145 17.56 -25.39 9.52
#